data_0316dfa513f60a909c69cbc8b0b85598
#
_entry.id   0316dfa513f60a909c69cbc8b0b85598
#
_cell.length_a   1.000
_cell.length_b   1.000
_cell.length_c   1.000
_cell.angle_alpha   90.00
_cell.angle_beta   90.00
_cell.angle_gamma   90.00
#
_symmetry.space_group_name_H-M   'P 1'
#
loop_
_entity.id
_entity.type
_entity.pdbx_description
1 polymer ?
#
loop_
_entity_poly.entity_id
_entity_poly.type
_entity_poly.pdbx_seq_one_letter_code
_entity_poly.pdbx_strand_id
1 'polypeptide(L)'
;VRGGSGDAVTDIRYVSHKIYDGKPSLPGLPATFAQEGQAQTLEVEAVDAVTGEKATLLYTVFEDYPVITRSVRLENGGEAPVVLERAYSSCVELPTMDLDMVHLWGKWWNENNTERRALQHGITSIQSKRGMTGSNHNPFVAFARPSTTEESGEVWGMNFIYSGNFAIDTEVDT
;
A
#
# COMPACT_ATOMS: atom_id res chain seq x y z
N VAL A 1 -6.13 14.16 5.25
CA VAL A 1 -7.08 14.35 6.35
C VAL A 1 -7.56 15.81 6.30
N ARG A 2 -8.81 16.06 6.60
CA ARG A 2 -9.34 17.43 6.75
C ARG A 2 -9.85 17.58 8.18
N GLY A 3 -9.23 18.48 8.94
CA GLY A 3 -9.60 18.80 10.31
C GLY A 3 -10.95 19.52 10.45
N GLY A 4 -11.47 19.59 11.66
CA GLY A 4 -12.74 20.26 11.98
C GLY A 4 -12.75 21.77 11.65
N SER A 5 -11.58 22.40 11.53
CA SER A 5 -11.40 23.80 11.06
C SER A 5 -11.54 23.95 9.54
N GLY A 6 -11.65 22.87 8.78
CA GLY A 6 -11.61 22.86 7.32
C GLY A 6 -10.19 22.86 6.73
N ASP A 7 -9.18 22.88 7.56
CA ASP A 7 -7.78 22.78 7.19
C ASP A 7 -7.44 21.36 6.71
N ALA A 8 -6.70 21.26 5.62
CA ALA A 8 -6.24 19.99 5.04
C ALA A 8 -4.73 19.74 5.25
N VAL A 9 -4.05 20.60 5.98
CA VAL A 9 -2.64 20.44 6.30
C VAL A 9 -2.50 19.52 7.52
N THR A 10 -1.74 18.45 7.37
CA THR A 10 -1.35 17.54 8.47
C THR A 10 0.15 17.53 8.61
N ASP A 11 0.64 17.59 9.85
CA ASP A 11 2.06 17.50 10.19
C ASP A 11 2.29 16.33 11.17
N ILE A 12 2.05 15.12 10.69
CA ILE A 12 2.20 13.90 11.47
C ILE A 12 3.69 13.57 11.59
N ARG A 13 4.22 13.63 12.81
CA ARG A 13 5.64 13.43 13.12
C ARG A 13 5.87 12.19 13.96
N TYR A 14 7.02 11.55 13.74
CA TYR A 14 7.49 10.42 14.51
C TYR A 14 7.53 10.72 16.01
N VAL A 15 7.05 9.77 16.80
CA VAL A 15 7.09 9.80 18.27
C VAL A 15 7.93 8.66 18.82
N SER A 16 7.59 7.43 18.46
CA SER A 16 8.23 6.25 18.99
C SER A 16 8.13 5.07 18.04
N HIS A 17 8.88 4.01 18.31
CA HIS A 17 8.71 2.73 17.64
C HIS A 17 9.00 1.57 18.58
N LYS A 18 8.51 0.41 18.20
CA LYS A 18 8.84 -0.88 18.83
C LYS A 18 9.01 -1.96 17.77
N ILE A 19 9.82 -2.95 18.09
CA ILE A 19 10.02 -4.16 17.27
C ILE A 19 9.63 -5.35 18.13
N TYR A 20 8.86 -6.27 17.55
CA TYR A 20 8.42 -7.47 18.24
C TYR A 20 8.22 -8.64 17.28
N ASP A 21 8.27 -9.86 17.81
CA ASP A 21 8.04 -11.07 17.04
C ASP A 21 6.57 -11.22 16.67
N GLY A 22 6.34 -11.80 15.50
CA GLY A 22 5.02 -12.08 14.96
C GLY A 22 4.41 -10.92 14.17
N LYS A 23 3.25 -11.19 13.59
CA LYS A 23 2.44 -10.25 12.84
C LYS A 23 1.13 -9.97 13.56
N PRO A 24 0.82 -8.72 13.90
CA PRO A 24 -0.43 -8.39 14.56
C PRO A 24 -1.63 -8.69 13.67
N SER A 25 -2.70 -9.17 14.27
CA SER A 25 -3.99 -9.31 13.58
C SER A 25 -4.55 -7.95 13.18
N LEU A 26 -5.09 -7.88 11.98
CA LEU A 26 -5.90 -6.76 11.54
C LEU A 26 -7.38 -7.14 11.57
N PRO A 27 -8.27 -6.21 11.92
CA PRO A 27 -9.70 -6.51 11.90
C PRO A 27 -10.21 -6.72 10.47
N GLY A 28 -11.10 -7.68 10.29
CA GLY A 28 -11.75 -7.94 9.01
C GLY A 28 -10.96 -8.83 8.05
N LEU A 29 -11.53 -8.98 6.86
CA LEU A 29 -10.97 -9.76 5.74
C LEU A 29 -11.08 -8.92 4.44
N PRO A 30 -10.16 -9.10 3.47
CA PRO A 30 -9.02 -10.02 3.48
C PRO A 30 -7.88 -9.57 4.39
N ALA A 31 -7.03 -10.49 4.83
CA ALA A 31 -5.89 -10.22 5.69
C ALA A 31 -4.71 -11.15 5.36
N THR A 32 -3.52 -10.74 5.79
CA THR A 32 -2.31 -11.57 5.76
C THR A 32 -2.00 -12.07 7.16
N PHE A 33 -1.48 -13.29 7.26
CA PHE A 33 -1.22 -13.96 8.52
C PHE A 33 0.23 -14.43 8.60
N ALA A 34 0.74 -14.58 9.82
CA ALA A 34 1.98 -15.30 10.12
C ALA A 34 1.74 -16.17 11.34
N GLN A 35 2.40 -17.34 11.39
CA GLN A 35 2.51 -18.16 12.57
C GLN A 35 3.60 -17.61 13.49
N GLU A 36 3.65 -18.10 14.72
CA GLU A 36 4.70 -17.75 15.68
C GLU A 36 6.10 -18.07 15.10
N GLY A 37 7.02 -17.14 15.23
CA GLY A 37 8.39 -17.27 14.73
C GLY A 37 8.58 -17.07 13.21
N GLN A 38 7.51 -16.80 12.46
CA GLN A 38 7.62 -16.61 10.99
C GLN A 38 7.83 -15.16 10.55
N ALA A 39 7.65 -14.22 11.44
CA ALA A 39 7.71 -12.81 11.08
C ALA A 39 8.12 -11.92 12.26
N GLN A 40 8.65 -10.74 11.93
CA GLN A 40 8.89 -9.65 12.88
C GLN A 40 8.20 -8.38 12.40
N THR A 41 7.68 -7.61 13.35
CA THR A 41 6.97 -6.36 13.06
C THR A 41 7.67 -5.16 13.69
N LEU A 42 7.91 -4.16 12.85
CA LEU A 42 8.21 -2.79 13.26
C LEU A 42 6.89 -2.02 13.31
N GLU A 43 6.56 -1.49 14.46
CA GLU A 43 5.42 -0.59 14.68
C GLU A 43 5.95 0.80 14.99
N VAL A 44 5.56 1.79 14.18
CA VAL A 44 5.97 3.18 14.31
C VAL A 44 4.77 4.03 14.66
N GLU A 45 4.88 4.82 15.72
CA GLU A 45 3.88 5.78 16.15
C GLU A 45 4.25 7.19 15.70
N ALA A 46 3.29 7.89 15.14
CA ALA A 46 3.44 9.27 14.73
C ALA A 46 2.17 10.07 15.07
N VAL A 47 2.33 11.33 15.40
CA VAL A 47 1.25 12.19 15.89
C VAL A 47 1.37 13.58 15.28
N ASP A 48 0.24 14.16 14.91
CA ASP A 48 0.13 15.60 14.70
C ASP A 48 -0.08 16.28 16.06
N ALA A 49 0.92 17.06 16.49
CA ALA A 49 0.91 17.68 17.82
C ALA A 49 -0.12 18.82 17.94
N VAL A 50 -0.64 19.34 16.82
CA VAL A 50 -1.59 20.46 16.81
C VAL A 50 -3.03 19.95 16.81
N THR A 51 -3.30 18.98 16.00
CA THR A 51 -4.67 18.49 15.75
C THR A 51 -4.98 17.18 16.46
N GLY A 52 -3.93 16.45 16.90
CA GLY A 52 -4.04 15.24 17.70
C GLY A 52 -4.28 13.97 16.90
N GLU A 53 -4.29 14.02 15.56
CA GLU A 53 -4.37 12.81 14.74
C GLU A 53 -3.15 11.94 14.95
N LYS A 54 -3.39 10.63 15.06
CA LYS A 54 -2.36 9.62 15.24
C LYS A 54 -2.30 8.68 14.06
N ALA A 55 -1.10 8.32 13.65
CA ALA A 55 -0.84 7.28 12.68
C ALA A 55 0.04 6.21 13.31
N THR A 56 -0.39 4.95 13.22
CA THR A 56 0.44 3.79 13.56
C THR A 56 0.77 3.06 12.26
N LEU A 57 2.06 3.00 11.93
CA LEU A 57 2.55 2.31 10.75
C LEU A 57 3.08 0.94 11.16
N LEU A 58 2.59 -0.12 10.52
CA LEU A 58 3.01 -1.49 10.76
C LEU A 58 3.76 -2.01 9.54
N TYR A 59 4.99 -2.46 9.75
CA TYR A 59 5.80 -3.13 8.75
C TYR A 59 6.16 -4.52 9.27
N THR A 60 5.74 -5.55 8.58
CA THR A 60 6.07 -6.92 8.95
C THR A 60 6.92 -7.56 7.88
N VAL A 61 8.09 -8.06 8.25
CA VAL A 61 8.98 -8.85 7.41
C VAL A 61 8.84 -10.32 7.75
N PHE A 62 8.94 -11.19 6.75
CA PHE A 62 8.84 -12.64 6.89
C PHE A 62 10.22 -13.27 6.73
N GLU A 63 10.52 -14.26 7.56
CA GLU A 63 11.85 -14.89 7.57
C GLU A 63 12.10 -15.71 6.31
N ASP A 64 11.12 -16.51 5.89
CA ASP A 64 11.24 -17.44 4.76
C ASP A 64 10.83 -16.85 3.40
N TYR A 65 10.35 -15.63 3.36
CA TYR A 65 9.81 -15.03 2.15
C TYR A 65 10.31 -13.59 1.95
N PRO A 66 10.67 -13.20 0.72
CA PRO A 66 11.03 -11.81 0.40
C PRO A 66 9.78 -10.92 0.33
N VAL A 67 9.02 -10.88 1.42
CA VAL A 67 7.75 -10.18 1.53
C VAL A 67 7.77 -9.23 2.72
N ILE A 68 7.29 -8.02 2.49
CA ILE A 68 7.01 -7.04 3.53
C ILE A 68 5.51 -6.73 3.46
N THR A 69 4.79 -6.95 4.54
CA THR A 69 3.41 -6.45 4.64
C THR A 69 3.40 -5.10 5.33
N ARG A 70 2.53 -4.22 4.88
CA ARG A 70 2.39 -2.88 5.43
C ARG A 70 0.93 -2.55 5.69
N SER A 71 0.65 -1.94 6.82
CA SER A 71 -0.66 -1.39 7.13
C SER A 71 -0.53 -0.11 7.94
N VAL A 72 -1.59 0.70 7.89
CA VAL A 72 -1.68 1.98 8.61
C VAL A 72 -2.96 1.99 9.42
N ARG A 73 -2.86 2.36 10.70
CA ARG A 73 -3.99 2.70 11.55
C ARG A 73 -4.00 4.21 11.75
N LEU A 74 -5.15 4.83 11.51
CA LEU A 74 -5.38 6.24 11.76
C LEU A 74 -6.39 6.38 12.90
N GLU A 75 -6.09 7.26 13.83
CA GLU A 75 -6.92 7.54 14.98
C GLU A 75 -7.09 9.05 15.14
N ASN A 76 -8.33 9.50 15.36
CA ASN A 76 -8.60 10.87 15.74
C ASN A 76 -8.41 10.98 17.26
N GLY A 77 -7.30 11.54 17.69
CA GLY A 77 -7.01 11.84 19.10
C GLY A 77 -7.41 13.27 19.51
N GLY A 78 -7.92 14.07 18.58
CA GLY A 78 -8.44 15.41 18.85
C GLY A 78 -9.90 15.42 19.31
N GLU A 79 -10.40 16.60 19.70
CA GLU A 79 -11.79 16.78 20.16
C GLU A 79 -12.77 16.98 19.01
N ALA A 80 -12.32 17.52 17.88
CA ALA A 80 -13.15 17.78 16.72
C ALA A 80 -13.19 16.59 15.75
N PRO A 81 -14.30 16.35 15.05
CA PRO A 81 -14.36 15.32 14.03
C PRO A 81 -13.43 15.66 12.86
N VAL A 82 -12.79 14.64 12.29
CA VAL A 82 -11.93 14.76 11.11
C VAL A 82 -12.51 13.97 9.94
N VAL A 83 -12.27 14.42 8.72
CA VAL A 83 -12.66 13.72 7.51
C VAL A 83 -11.41 13.12 6.88
N LEU A 84 -11.40 11.80 6.74
CA LEU A 84 -10.36 11.08 6.02
C LEU A 84 -10.72 11.09 4.52
N GLU A 85 -10.10 11.97 3.75
CA GLU A 85 -10.34 12.07 2.31
C GLU A 85 -9.62 10.98 1.52
N ARG A 86 -8.40 10.65 1.94
CA ARG A 86 -7.58 9.57 1.37
C ARG A 86 -6.68 8.96 2.44
N ALA A 87 -6.44 7.66 2.33
CA ALA A 87 -5.44 6.94 3.10
C ALA A 87 -4.59 6.11 2.17
N TYR A 88 -3.35 6.50 1.95
CA TYR A 88 -2.36 5.68 1.27
C TYR A 88 -1.69 4.78 2.31
N SER A 89 -1.91 3.49 2.18
CA SER A 89 -1.30 2.50 3.09
C SER A 89 0.17 2.24 2.77
N SER A 90 0.63 2.63 1.60
CA SER A 90 2.02 2.46 1.16
C SER A 90 2.48 3.62 0.28
N CYS A 91 3.73 4.01 0.46
CA CYS A 91 4.51 4.81 -0.47
C CYS A 91 5.88 4.14 -0.55
N VAL A 92 6.29 3.74 -1.75
CA VAL A 92 7.55 3.02 -1.98
C VAL A 92 8.28 3.67 -3.14
N GLU A 93 9.54 3.98 -2.93
CA GLU A 93 10.44 4.44 -3.99
C GLU A 93 11.18 3.22 -4.56
N LEU A 94 11.18 3.08 -5.88
CA LEU A 94 11.94 2.07 -6.58
C LEU A 94 13.27 2.64 -7.09
N PRO A 95 14.32 1.81 -7.18
CA PRO A 95 15.68 2.31 -7.38
C PRO A 95 15.97 2.79 -8.81
N THR A 96 14.99 2.73 -9.72
CA THR A 96 15.16 3.09 -11.13
C THR A 96 13.83 3.47 -11.78
N MET A 97 13.89 4.29 -12.80
CA MET A 97 12.76 4.64 -13.66
C MET A 97 12.62 3.70 -14.88
N ASP A 98 13.69 2.96 -15.24
CA ASP A 98 13.69 2.02 -16.37
C ASP A 98 13.00 0.72 -15.98
N LEU A 99 11.67 0.79 -15.89
CA LEU A 99 10.81 -0.31 -15.50
C LEU A 99 9.58 -0.41 -16.40
N ASP A 100 9.17 -1.63 -16.62
CA ASP A 100 7.84 -1.97 -17.13
C ASP A 100 6.89 -2.21 -15.96
N MET A 101 5.68 -1.70 -16.08
CA MET A 101 4.59 -2.05 -15.18
C MET A 101 3.79 -3.21 -15.77
N VAL A 102 3.60 -4.24 -14.97
CA VAL A 102 2.76 -5.40 -15.27
C VAL A 102 1.54 -5.38 -14.35
N HIS A 103 0.36 -5.47 -14.93
CA HIS A 103 -0.88 -5.60 -14.18
C HIS A 103 -1.86 -6.58 -14.83
N LEU A 104 -2.88 -6.97 -14.07
CA LEU A 104 -3.89 -7.91 -14.49
C LEU A 104 -5.23 -7.20 -14.64
N TRP A 105 -5.92 -7.47 -15.74
CA TRP A 105 -7.25 -6.92 -16.04
C TRP A 105 -8.14 -7.99 -16.67
N GLY A 106 -9.43 -7.71 -16.71
CA GLY A 106 -10.34 -8.63 -17.39
C GLY A 106 -11.80 -8.34 -17.14
N LYS A 107 -12.60 -9.32 -17.49
CA LYS A 107 -14.05 -9.33 -17.31
C LYS A 107 -14.52 -10.76 -17.07
N TRP A 108 -15.78 -10.94 -16.72
CA TRP A 108 -16.41 -12.25 -16.60
C TRP A 108 -16.10 -13.16 -17.80
N TRP A 109 -15.59 -14.35 -17.56
CA TRP A 109 -15.10 -15.34 -18.55
C TRP A 109 -13.81 -14.95 -19.30
N ASN A 110 -13.17 -13.89 -18.95
CA ASN A 110 -11.90 -13.48 -19.51
C ASN A 110 -11.11 -12.65 -18.48
N GLU A 111 -10.85 -13.27 -17.35
CA GLU A 111 -10.13 -12.70 -16.22
C GLU A 111 -8.61 -12.85 -16.39
N ASN A 112 -7.86 -12.05 -15.64
CA ASN A 112 -6.41 -12.15 -15.51
C ASN A 112 -5.62 -12.02 -16.82
N ASN A 113 -6.10 -11.18 -17.74
CA ASN A 113 -5.27 -10.82 -18.89
C ASN A 113 -4.09 -10.00 -18.40
N THR A 114 -2.90 -10.38 -18.81
CA THR A 114 -1.67 -9.68 -18.45
C THR A 114 -1.43 -8.53 -19.42
N GLU A 115 -1.18 -7.35 -18.88
CA GLU A 115 -0.66 -6.20 -19.63
C GLU A 115 0.71 -5.82 -19.08
N ARG A 116 1.69 -5.65 -19.96
CA ARG A 116 3.01 -5.15 -19.66
C ARG A 116 3.30 -3.92 -20.51
N ARG A 117 3.68 -2.82 -19.88
CA ARG A 117 3.99 -1.56 -20.56
C ARG A 117 5.10 -0.81 -19.86
N ALA A 118 5.97 -0.17 -20.64
CA ALA A 118 7.00 0.72 -20.12
C ALA A 118 6.36 1.88 -19.34
N LEU A 119 6.92 2.21 -18.19
CA LEU A 119 6.52 3.40 -17.45
C LEU A 119 6.86 4.65 -18.25
N GLN A 120 5.97 5.63 -18.18
CA GLN A 120 6.13 6.94 -18.81
C GLN A 120 6.23 8.00 -17.73
N HIS A 121 6.84 9.12 -18.02
CA HIS A 121 6.85 10.29 -17.16
C HIS A 121 5.41 10.69 -16.78
N GLY A 122 5.21 11.03 -15.50
CA GLY A 122 3.92 11.37 -14.93
C GLY A 122 3.28 10.20 -14.18
N ILE A 123 1.96 10.27 -13.98
CA ILE A 123 1.23 9.34 -13.15
C ILE A 123 0.48 8.32 -14.00
N THR A 124 0.71 7.04 -13.68
CA THR A 124 -0.09 5.91 -14.15
C THR A 124 -0.88 5.33 -12.98
N SER A 125 -2.19 5.19 -13.12
CA SER A 125 -3.07 4.72 -12.06
C SER A 125 -3.82 3.45 -12.46
N ILE A 126 -3.86 2.48 -11.53
CA ILE A 126 -4.76 1.32 -11.56
C ILE A 126 -5.71 1.47 -10.38
N GLN A 127 -7.02 1.52 -10.65
CA GLN A 127 -7.98 1.82 -9.60
C GLN A 127 -9.34 1.15 -9.82
N SER A 128 -10.07 0.96 -8.74
CA SER A 128 -11.49 0.64 -8.75
C SER A 128 -12.27 1.68 -7.95
N LYS A 129 -13.34 2.20 -8.55
CA LYS A 129 -14.31 3.12 -7.93
C LYS A 129 -15.71 2.50 -7.88
N ARG A 130 -15.80 1.17 -7.94
CA ARG A 130 -17.06 0.41 -8.06
C ARG A 130 -17.58 -0.08 -6.73
N GLY A 131 -16.99 0.34 -5.61
CA GLY A 131 -17.31 -0.14 -4.27
C GLY A 131 -16.61 -1.46 -3.90
N MET A 132 -15.90 -2.08 -4.84
CA MET A 132 -15.22 -3.36 -4.65
C MET A 132 -14.00 -3.49 -5.56
N THR A 133 -13.05 -4.32 -5.14
CA THR A 133 -12.02 -4.87 -6.03
C THR A 133 -12.66 -5.90 -6.96
N GLY A 134 -12.11 -6.11 -8.14
CA GLY A 134 -12.64 -7.08 -9.08
C GLY A 134 -11.73 -7.34 -10.26
N SER A 135 -12.15 -8.24 -11.13
CA SER A 135 -11.37 -8.69 -12.29
C SER A 135 -11.11 -7.62 -13.35
N ASN A 136 -11.85 -6.50 -13.35
CA ASN A 136 -11.61 -5.42 -14.30
C ASN A 136 -10.22 -4.79 -14.14
N HIS A 137 -9.78 -4.65 -12.88
CA HIS A 137 -8.44 -4.27 -12.48
C HIS A 137 -8.14 -4.98 -11.18
N ASN A 138 -7.25 -5.95 -11.22
CA ASN A 138 -6.84 -6.63 -10.01
C ASN A 138 -6.04 -5.66 -9.11
N PRO A 139 -6.15 -5.75 -7.79
CA PRO A 139 -5.40 -4.92 -6.86
C PRO A 139 -3.93 -5.39 -6.75
N PHE A 140 -3.31 -5.63 -7.91
CA PHE A 140 -1.95 -6.14 -8.06
C PHE A 140 -1.22 -5.37 -9.15
N VAL A 141 0.03 -5.09 -8.91
CA VAL A 141 0.97 -4.54 -9.89
C VAL A 141 2.35 -5.13 -9.65
N ALA A 142 3.10 -5.36 -10.72
CA ALA A 142 4.52 -5.68 -10.65
C ALA A 142 5.32 -4.70 -11.50
N PHE A 143 6.51 -4.36 -11.02
CA PHE A 143 7.48 -3.53 -11.70
C PHE A 143 8.69 -4.40 -12.04
N ALA A 144 8.99 -4.52 -13.31
CA ALA A 144 10.02 -5.40 -13.82
C ALA A 144 11.03 -4.64 -14.67
N ARG A 145 12.31 -5.00 -14.64
CA ARG A 145 13.27 -4.51 -15.62
C ARG A 145 12.79 -4.88 -17.03
N PRO A 146 13.05 -4.08 -18.07
CA PRO A 146 12.64 -4.41 -19.45
C PRO A 146 13.17 -5.77 -19.92
N SER A 147 14.35 -6.18 -19.45
CA SER A 147 14.96 -7.48 -19.76
C SER A 147 14.43 -8.65 -18.95
N THR A 148 13.56 -8.43 -17.95
CA THR A 148 13.01 -9.48 -17.09
C THR A 148 12.05 -10.38 -17.88
N THR A 149 12.23 -11.68 -17.73
CA THR A 149 11.39 -12.74 -18.29
C THR A 149 10.69 -13.53 -17.19
N GLU A 150 9.94 -14.56 -17.54
CA GLU A 150 9.32 -15.47 -16.55
C GLU A 150 10.36 -16.33 -15.81
N GLU A 151 11.58 -16.49 -16.36
CA GLU A 151 12.61 -17.36 -15.81
C GLU A 151 13.77 -16.60 -15.15
N SER A 152 13.92 -15.31 -15.44
CA SER A 152 15.05 -14.52 -14.95
C SER A 152 14.78 -13.03 -14.93
N GLY A 153 15.45 -12.35 -14.00
CA GLY A 153 15.39 -10.90 -13.87
C GLY A 153 15.00 -10.44 -12.48
N GLU A 154 14.65 -9.17 -12.37
CA GLU A 154 14.31 -8.50 -11.13
C GLU A 154 12.89 -7.94 -11.21
N VAL A 155 12.08 -8.21 -10.19
CA VAL A 155 10.67 -7.80 -10.12
C VAL A 155 10.32 -7.35 -8.71
N TRP A 156 9.61 -6.24 -8.60
CA TRP A 156 8.96 -5.78 -7.37
C TRP A 156 7.44 -5.91 -7.52
N GLY A 157 6.85 -6.85 -6.81
CA GLY A 157 5.41 -7.07 -6.81
C GLY A 157 4.73 -6.34 -5.66
N MET A 158 3.58 -5.75 -5.91
CA MET A 158 2.70 -5.17 -4.91
C MET A 158 1.30 -5.75 -5.04
N ASN A 159 0.76 -6.25 -3.93
CA ASN A 159 -0.61 -6.72 -3.86
C ASN A 159 -1.35 -5.96 -2.75
N PHE A 160 -2.41 -5.27 -3.12
CA PHE A 160 -3.24 -4.55 -2.17
C PHE A 160 -4.32 -5.47 -1.60
N ILE A 161 -4.15 -5.85 -0.34
CA ILE A 161 -5.05 -6.79 0.37
C ILE A 161 -6.24 -6.01 0.94
N TYR A 162 -7.22 -5.78 0.08
CA TYR A 162 -8.43 -5.03 0.41
C TYR A 162 -9.56 -5.40 -0.55
N SER A 163 -10.81 -5.27 -0.14
CA SER A 163 -11.98 -5.67 -0.93
C SER A 163 -12.83 -4.52 -1.46
N GLY A 164 -12.53 -3.27 -1.07
CA GLY A 164 -13.26 -2.06 -1.46
C GLY A 164 -12.65 -1.32 -2.64
N ASN A 165 -12.96 -0.03 -2.74
CA ASN A 165 -12.30 0.87 -3.69
C ASN A 165 -10.82 0.99 -3.39
N PHE A 166 -10.01 1.02 -4.43
CA PHE A 166 -8.56 1.18 -4.29
C PHE A 166 -7.97 2.03 -5.42
N ALA A 167 -6.77 2.52 -5.18
CA ALA A 167 -5.90 3.10 -6.21
C ALA A 167 -4.44 2.68 -5.94
N ILE A 168 -3.75 2.31 -7.01
CA ILE A 168 -2.30 2.17 -7.05
C ILE A 168 -1.82 3.21 -8.05
N ASP A 169 -1.23 4.28 -7.54
CA ASP A 169 -0.69 5.38 -8.34
C ASP A 169 0.82 5.19 -8.45
N THR A 170 1.32 5.10 -9.68
CA THR A 170 2.74 4.99 -9.99
C THR A 170 3.18 6.29 -10.65
N GLU A 171 4.11 6.99 -10.04
CA GLU A 171 4.65 8.25 -10.54
C GLU A 171 6.10 8.06 -10.98
N VAL A 172 6.40 8.52 -12.19
CA VAL A 172 7.76 8.69 -12.68
C VAL A 172 8.07 10.17 -12.67
N ASP A 173 8.95 10.56 -11.76
CA ASP A 173 9.44 11.93 -11.59
C ASP A 173 10.81 12.10 -12.23
N THR A 174 11.26 13.36 -12.38
CA THR A 174 12.58 13.73 -12.97
C THR A 174 13.69 13.74 -11.95
#